data_cc867df9816483d8455fa0edd37679e4
#
_entry.id   cc867df9816483d8455fa0edd37679e4
#
_cell.length_a   1.000
_cell.length_b   1.000
_cell.length_c   1.000
_cell.angle_alpha   90.00
_cell.angle_beta   90.00
_cell.angle_gamma   90.00
#
_symmetry.space_group_name_H-M   'P 1'
#
loop_
_entity.id
_entity.type
_entity.pdbx_description
1 polymer ?
#
loop_
_entity_poly.entity_id
_entity_poly.type
_entity_poly.pdbx_seq_one_letter_code
_entity_poly.pdbx_strand_id
1 'polypeptide(L)'
;MVLAMSGSAAGPPPTAMARFVGVPLAPLATAPGEPPFATLYVSATVAVTATEAGSSHVATRLWMHGDPAELGPLYTAPVPHGVEVGRLDAMPEGHAIPAGISNGWTPVELDGYVPANAVVDSLDRVWKLAELNYETTCNDCHMPHEPNEYSPMQWGMIMPRMARFAKLLPNEEMSILKWLQNTSATSDTRR
;
A
#
# COMPACT_ATOMS: atom_id res chain seq x y z
N MET A 1 4.53 5.53 -45.86
CA MET A 1 5.70 5.20 -45.07
C MET A 1 5.38 5.60 -43.64
N VAL A 2 4.89 4.62 -42.86
CA VAL A 2 4.40 4.84 -41.48
C VAL A 2 5.54 4.42 -40.55
N LEU A 3 6.13 5.38 -39.82
CA LEU A 3 7.09 5.06 -38.76
C LEU A 3 6.32 4.53 -37.54
N ALA A 4 6.52 3.26 -37.24
CA ALA A 4 6.09 2.67 -35.98
C ALA A 4 7.03 3.16 -34.87
N MET A 5 6.54 4.01 -33.96
CA MET A 5 7.23 4.32 -32.71
C MET A 5 7.01 3.14 -31.76
N SER A 6 8.04 2.32 -31.60
CA SER A 6 8.12 1.29 -30.56
C SER A 6 8.31 1.98 -29.22
N GLY A 7 7.23 2.14 -28.45
CA GLY A 7 7.31 2.54 -27.05
C GLY A 7 7.92 1.40 -26.23
N SER A 8 9.19 1.54 -25.90
CA SER A 8 9.89 0.66 -24.98
C SER A 8 9.34 0.92 -23.57
N ALA A 9 8.63 -0.05 -23.00
CA ALA A 9 8.26 -0.03 -21.59
C ALA A 9 9.56 -0.16 -20.78
N ALA A 10 10.08 0.97 -20.30
CA ALA A 10 11.20 0.99 -19.39
C ALA A 10 10.71 0.41 -18.05
N GLY A 11 11.20 -0.78 -17.72
CA GLY A 11 11.09 -1.32 -16.36
C GLY A 11 11.81 -0.38 -15.38
N PRO A 12 11.54 -0.48 -14.06
CA PRO A 12 12.18 0.36 -13.05
C PRO A 12 13.71 0.26 -13.18
N PRO A 13 14.44 1.37 -12.99
CA PRO A 13 15.88 1.37 -13.11
C PRO A 13 16.51 0.37 -12.14
N PRO A 14 17.56 -0.36 -12.54
CA PRO A 14 18.10 -1.53 -11.81
C PRO A 14 18.85 -1.20 -10.51
N THR A 15 18.76 0.01 -9.97
CA THR A 15 19.59 0.45 -8.83
C THR A 15 18.81 1.05 -7.65
N ALA A 16 17.50 1.15 -7.72
CA ALA A 16 16.72 1.67 -6.60
C ALA A 16 16.51 0.56 -5.56
N MET A 17 17.04 0.75 -4.34
CA MET A 17 16.73 -0.15 -3.22
C MET A 17 15.23 -0.09 -2.92
N ALA A 18 14.60 -1.24 -2.85
CA ALA A 18 13.21 -1.34 -2.42
C ALA A 18 13.10 -0.84 -0.97
N ARG A 19 12.19 0.08 -0.75
CA ARG A 19 11.86 0.69 0.53
C ARG A 19 10.39 0.46 0.84
N PHE A 20 9.94 0.88 2.00
CA PHE A 20 8.55 0.71 2.43
C PHE A 20 7.96 2.04 2.89
N VAL A 21 6.67 2.19 2.67
CA VAL A 21 5.90 3.21 3.39
C VAL A 21 5.79 2.78 4.85
N GLY A 22 6.33 3.58 5.75
CA GLY A 22 6.41 3.32 7.19
C GLY A 22 5.41 4.09 8.04
N VAL A 23 4.57 4.92 7.41
CA VAL A 23 3.48 5.66 8.07
C VAL A 23 2.13 5.08 7.66
N PRO A 24 1.09 5.19 8.50
CA PRO A 24 -0.24 4.64 8.19
C PRO A 24 -0.78 5.06 6.83
N LEU A 25 -0.67 6.35 6.51
CA LEU A 25 -1.15 6.97 5.28
C LEU A 25 -0.08 7.93 4.75
N ALA A 26 0.41 7.69 3.55
CA ALA A 26 1.36 8.56 2.84
C ALA A 26 0.68 9.16 1.61
N PRO A 27 0.44 10.47 1.55
CA PRO A 27 -0.08 11.12 0.35
C PRO A 27 0.97 11.04 -0.76
N LEU A 28 0.55 10.66 -1.97
CA LEU A 28 1.36 10.65 -3.18
C LEU A 28 0.87 11.73 -4.11
N ALA A 29 1.73 12.72 -4.40
CA ALA A 29 1.44 13.87 -5.24
C ALA A 29 2.38 13.94 -6.45
N THR A 30 1.97 14.66 -7.50
CA THR A 30 2.79 14.85 -8.71
C THR A 30 4.00 15.73 -8.46
N ALA A 31 3.92 16.65 -7.48
CA ALA A 31 5.03 17.47 -7.02
C ALA A 31 4.88 17.80 -5.52
N PRO A 32 5.96 18.18 -4.84
CA PRO A 32 5.89 18.62 -3.44
C PRO A 32 4.95 19.81 -3.27
N GLY A 33 3.95 19.66 -2.36
CA GLY A 33 2.95 20.69 -2.08
C GLY A 33 1.70 20.66 -2.96
N GLU A 34 1.66 19.86 -4.00
CA GLU A 34 0.46 19.65 -4.80
C GLU A 34 -0.54 18.72 -4.10
N PRO A 35 -1.83 18.80 -4.45
CA PRO A 35 -2.83 17.86 -3.94
C PRO A 35 -2.46 16.41 -4.29
N PRO A 36 -2.65 15.48 -3.35
CA PRO A 36 -2.36 14.08 -3.62
C PRO A 36 -3.36 13.50 -4.62
N PHE A 37 -2.88 12.66 -5.54
CA PHE A 37 -3.70 11.88 -6.45
C PHE A 37 -3.91 10.44 -5.98
N ALA A 38 -3.09 10.00 -5.03
CA ALA A 38 -3.21 8.69 -4.41
C ALA A 38 -2.76 8.76 -2.94
N THR A 39 -3.17 7.76 -2.18
CA THR A 39 -2.67 7.52 -0.82
C THR A 39 -2.06 6.14 -0.76
N LEU A 40 -0.79 6.05 -0.38
CA LEU A 40 -0.13 4.78 -0.09
C LEU A 40 -0.27 4.47 1.40
N TYR A 41 -0.50 3.20 1.70
CA TYR A 41 -0.63 2.72 3.09
C TYR A 41 0.68 2.12 3.57
N VAL A 42 0.83 2.05 4.88
CA VAL A 42 1.94 1.34 5.51
C VAL A 42 2.13 -0.04 4.90
N SER A 43 3.36 -0.41 4.64
CA SER A 43 3.82 -1.61 3.90
C SER A 43 3.84 -1.53 2.38
N ALA A 44 3.28 -0.50 1.75
CA ALA A 44 3.48 -0.34 0.31
C ALA A 44 4.98 -0.32 -0.02
N THR A 45 5.38 -1.15 -0.98
CA THR A 45 6.78 -1.19 -1.44
C THR A 45 6.98 -0.10 -2.50
N VAL A 46 8.02 0.68 -2.33
CA VAL A 46 8.38 1.78 -3.24
C VAL A 46 9.86 1.73 -3.60
N ALA A 47 10.19 2.19 -4.80
CA ALA A 47 11.56 2.46 -5.22
C ALA A 47 11.82 3.97 -5.05
N VAL A 48 12.78 4.35 -4.22
CA VAL A 48 13.15 5.77 -4.06
C VAL A 48 14.13 6.13 -5.18
N THR A 49 13.76 7.11 -5.99
CA THR A 49 14.57 7.58 -7.14
C THR A 49 15.32 8.87 -6.83
N ALA A 50 14.77 9.70 -5.94
CA ALA A 50 15.43 10.92 -5.46
C ALA A 50 14.90 11.28 -4.05
N THR A 51 15.70 12.02 -3.30
CA THR A 51 15.27 12.63 -2.04
C THR A 51 15.68 14.10 -2.04
N GLU A 52 14.71 14.95 -1.84
CA GLU A 52 14.87 16.40 -1.77
C GLU A 52 14.42 16.88 -0.37
N ALA A 53 14.62 18.16 -0.07
CA ALA A 53 14.28 18.72 1.23
C ALA A 53 12.81 18.47 1.61
N GLY A 54 12.57 17.49 2.47
CA GLY A 54 11.26 17.16 3.02
C GLY A 54 10.41 16.19 2.18
N SER A 55 10.85 15.79 0.98
CA SER A 55 10.11 14.88 0.08
C SER A 55 11.01 13.80 -0.52
N SER A 56 10.45 12.64 -0.78
CA SER A 56 11.10 11.57 -1.55
C SER A 56 10.29 11.30 -2.82
N HIS A 57 10.99 11.32 -3.97
CA HIS A 57 10.42 10.87 -5.23
C HIS A 57 10.44 9.35 -5.27
N VAL A 58 9.29 8.76 -5.47
CA VAL A 58 9.09 7.30 -5.41
C VAL A 58 8.38 6.80 -6.65
N ALA A 59 8.74 5.59 -7.05
CA ALA A 59 8.02 4.83 -8.07
C ALA A 59 7.55 3.51 -7.47
N THR A 60 6.35 3.07 -7.83
CA THR A 60 5.80 1.78 -7.39
C THR A 60 4.92 1.16 -8.46
N ARG A 61 4.86 -0.18 -8.48
CA ARG A 61 3.95 -0.94 -9.30
C ARG A 61 3.01 -1.72 -8.40
N LEU A 62 1.72 -1.41 -8.54
CA LEU A 62 0.63 -1.99 -7.76
C LEU A 62 -0.43 -2.58 -8.70
N TRP A 63 -1.47 -3.13 -8.14
CA TRP A 63 -2.55 -3.75 -8.88
C TRP A 63 -3.89 -3.18 -8.47
N MET A 64 -4.77 -2.98 -9.44
CA MET A 64 -6.15 -2.59 -9.22
C MET A 64 -7.09 -3.68 -9.74
N HIS A 65 -8.17 -3.94 -9.02
CA HIS A 65 -9.20 -4.88 -9.44
C HIS A 65 -10.41 -4.12 -9.97
N GLY A 66 -10.98 -4.59 -11.09
CA GLY A 66 -12.13 -3.95 -11.72
C GLY A 66 -11.76 -3.01 -12.86
N ASP A 67 -12.67 -2.10 -13.18
CA ASP A 67 -12.45 -1.08 -14.22
C ASP A 67 -11.50 0.01 -13.73
N PRO A 68 -10.36 0.21 -14.37
CA PRO A 68 -9.42 1.28 -14.00
C PRO A 68 -10.02 2.69 -14.04
N ALA A 69 -11.08 2.92 -14.80
CA ALA A 69 -11.74 4.21 -14.84
C ALA A 69 -12.51 4.55 -13.55
N GLU A 70 -12.84 3.54 -12.74
CA GLU A 70 -13.57 3.75 -11.48
C GLU A 70 -12.66 4.19 -10.33
N LEU A 71 -11.34 4.16 -10.52
CA LEU A 71 -10.35 4.43 -9.46
C LEU A 71 -10.59 3.55 -8.22
N GLY A 72 -9.70 3.52 -7.25
CA GLY A 72 -9.99 2.72 -6.06
C GLY A 72 -8.79 2.06 -5.39
N PRO A 73 -9.03 0.93 -4.69
CA PRO A 73 -8.00 0.24 -3.92
C PRO A 73 -6.84 -0.27 -4.78
N LEU A 74 -5.65 -0.19 -4.22
CA LEU A 74 -4.39 -0.65 -4.80
C LEU A 74 -3.84 -1.82 -3.96
N TYR A 75 -3.39 -2.88 -4.63
CA TYR A 75 -2.96 -4.13 -4.00
C TYR A 75 -1.53 -4.48 -4.37
N THR A 76 -0.87 -5.25 -3.49
CA THR A 76 0.51 -5.72 -3.72
C THR A 76 0.62 -6.73 -4.86
N ALA A 77 -0.43 -7.50 -5.13
CA ALA A 77 -0.44 -8.57 -6.13
C ALA A 77 -1.84 -8.83 -6.68
N PRO A 78 -1.96 -9.36 -7.91
CA PRO A 78 -3.23 -9.68 -8.56
C PRO A 78 -3.75 -11.05 -8.13
N VAL A 79 -3.92 -11.26 -6.83
CA VAL A 79 -4.38 -12.53 -6.27
C VAL A 79 -5.43 -12.28 -5.19
N PRO A 80 -6.31 -13.28 -4.90
CA PRO A 80 -7.33 -13.15 -3.86
C PRO A 80 -6.79 -12.79 -2.47
N HIS A 81 -5.48 -12.95 -2.25
CA HIS A 81 -4.77 -12.69 -1.00
C HIS A 81 -3.88 -11.43 -1.05
N GLY A 82 -4.00 -10.62 -2.09
CA GLY A 82 -3.27 -9.34 -2.17
C GLY A 82 -3.66 -8.42 -1.02
N VAL A 83 -2.68 -7.87 -0.33
CA VAL A 83 -2.93 -6.87 0.70
C VAL A 83 -3.19 -5.53 0.01
N GLU A 84 -4.27 -4.87 0.37
CA GLU A 84 -4.52 -3.49 -0.04
C GLU A 84 -3.45 -2.58 0.58
N VAL A 85 -2.71 -1.87 -0.26
CA VAL A 85 -1.57 -1.03 0.16
C VAL A 85 -1.70 0.42 -0.29
N GLY A 86 -2.84 0.80 -0.77
CA GLY A 86 -3.11 2.18 -1.16
C GLY A 86 -4.46 2.35 -1.82
N ARG A 87 -4.73 3.60 -2.21
CA ARG A 87 -5.92 3.99 -2.96
C ARG A 87 -5.53 5.04 -4.00
N LEU A 88 -6.05 4.86 -5.20
CA LEU A 88 -5.98 5.84 -6.27
C LEU A 88 -7.26 6.70 -6.23
N ASP A 89 -7.12 8.00 -6.03
CA ASP A 89 -8.23 8.93 -5.86
C ASP A 89 -8.43 9.82 -7.10
N ALA A 90 -7.36 9.99 -7.92
CA ALA A 90 -7.41 10.70 -9.20
C ALA A 90 -6.33 10.14 -10.13
N MET A 91 -6.51 10.32 -11.45
CA MET A 91 -5.46 10.06 -12.43
C MET A 91 -4.71 11.37 -12.73
N PRO A 92 -3.39 11.42 -12.49
CA PRO A 92 -2.60 12.57 -12.89
C PRO A 92 -2.58 12.73 -14.42
N GLU A 93 -2.48 13.96 -14.89
CA GLU A 93 -2.34 14.23 -16.33
C GLU A 93 -1.11 13.50 -16.90
N GLY A 94 -1.27 12.87 -18.05
CA GLY A 94 -0.20 12.13 -18.72
C GLY A 94 0.07 10.72 -18.19
N HIS A 95 -0.60 10.29 -17.13
CA HIS A 95 -0.55 8.91 -16.65
C HIS A 95 -1.65 8.10 -17.34
N ALA A 96 -1.27 7.00 -17.92
CA ALA A 96 -2.20 6.04 -18.50
C ALA A 96 -2.08 4.71 -17.75
N ILE A 97 -3.21 4.13 -17.39
CA ILE A 97 -3.22 2.75 -16.92
C ILE A 97 -2.99 1.86 -18.15
N PRO A 98 -1.98 0.99 -18.16
CA PRO A 98 -1.75 0.10 -19.28
C PRO A 98 -2.98 -0.73 -19.58
N ALA A 99 -3.36 -0.81 -20.84
CA ALA A 99 -4.42 -1.71 -21.28
C ALA A 99 -3.93 -3.17 -21.15
N GLY A 100 -4.35 -3.84 -20.12
CA GLY A 100 -3.94 -5.23 -19.88
C GLY A 100 -4.66 -5.81 -18.68
N ILE A 101 -5.94 -6.13 -18.84
CA ILE A 101 -6.72 -6.82 -17.81
C ILE A 101 -6.41 -8.32 -17.91
N SER A 102 -5.74 -8.87 -16.93
CA SER A 102 -5.63 -10.30 -16.73
C SER A 102 -6.52 -10.70 -15.57
N ASN A 103 -7.59 -11.45 -15.84
CA ASN A 103 -8.54 -11.92 -14.82
C ASN A 103 -9.14 -10.80 -13.94
N GLY A 104 -9.44 -9.64 -14.52
CA GLY A 104 -10.00 -8.48 -13.80
C GLY A 104 -8.98 -7.64 -13.04
N TRP A 105 -7.68 -7.94 -13.16
CA TRP A 105 -6.61 -7.18 -12.53
C TRP A 105 -5.83 -6.36 -13.55
N THR A 106 -5.57 -5.10 -13.20
CA THR A 106 -4.80 -4.16 -14.02
C THR A 106 -3.57 -3.70 -13.24
N PRO A 107 -2.35 -3.82 -13.81
CA PRO A 107 -1.17 -3.23 -13.20
C PRO A 107 -1.25 -1.70 -13.30
N VAL A 108 -0.89 -1.03 -12.21
CA VAL A 108 -0.83 0.42 -12.12
C VAL A 108 0.58 0.82 -11.73
N GLU A 109 1.24 1.62 -12.55
CA GLU A 109 2.54 2.21 -12.24
C GLU A 109 2.31 3.64 -11.76
N LEU A 110 2.76 3.92 -10.55
CA LEU A 110 2.64 5.22 -9.91
C LEU A 110 4.04 5.79 -9.70
N ASP A 111 4.15 7.06 -9.97
CA ASP A 111 5.36 7.85 -9.82
C ASP A 111 4.99 9.21 -9.23
N GLY A 112 5.72 9.65 -8.19
CA GLY A 112 5.40 10.90 -7.52
C GLY A 112 6.17 11.10 -6.21
N TYR A 113 5.73 12.08 -5.46
CA TYR A 113 6.38 12.53 -4.24
C TYR A 113 5.55 12.15 -3.00
N VAL A 114 6.25 11.60 -2.02
CA VAL A 114 5.72 11.37 -0.66
C VAL A 114 6.56 12.17 0.34
N PRO A 115 6.06 12.48 1.55
CA PRO A 115 6.89 13.05 2.61
C PRO A 115 8.12 12.18 2.89
N ALA A 116 9.30 12.76 3.03
CA ALA A 116 10.55 12.00 3.19
C ALA A 116 10.54 11.09 4.42
N ASN A 117 9.86 11.52 5.50
CA ASN A 117 9.71 10.74 6.73
C ASN A 117 8.68 9.59 6.59
N ALA A 118 7.97 9.50 5.48
CA ALA A 118 7.04 8.40 5.21
C ALA A 118 7.73 7.14 4.70
N VAL A 119 9.00 7.22 4.28
CA VAL A 119 9.74 6.10 3.70
C VAL A 119 10.75 5.54 4.69
N VAL A 120 10.77 4.22 4.83
CA VAL A 120 11.65 3.49 5.76
C VAL A 120 12.35 2.33 5.06
N ASP A 121 13.51 1.93 5.59
CA ASP A 121 14.30 0.81 5.07
C ASP A 121 13.75 -0.54 5.52
N SER A 122 13.11 -0.60 6.70
CA SER A 122 12.51 -1.81 7.29
C SER A 122 11.22 -1.47 8.00
N LEU A 123 10.28 -2.40 7.98
CA LEU A 123 9.02 -2.34 8.71
C LEU A 123 9.12 -2.89 10.15
N ASP A 124 10.24 -3.43 10.57
CA ASP A 124 10.37 -4.13 11.86
C ASP A 124 9.89 -3.28 13.05
N ARG A 125 10.34 -2.02 13.10
CA ARG A 125 9.93 -1.10 14.15
C ARG A 125 8.46 -0.71 14.06
N VAL A 126 7.97 -0.56 12.85
CA VAL A 126 6.56 -0.20 12.58
C VAL A 126 5.65 -1.34 13.03
N TRP A 127 6.01 -2.57 12.66
CA TRP A 127 5.27 -3.77 13.02
C TRP A 127 5.30 -4.05 14.52
N LYS A 128 6.44 -3.85 15.17
CA LYS A 128 6.54 -4.01 16.62
C LYS A 128 5.62 -3.05 17.38
N LEU A 129 5.46 -1.83 16.91
CA LEU A 129 4.53 -0.86 17.50
C LEU A 129 3.06 -1.24 17.23
N ALA A 130 2.75 -1.72 16.03
CA ALA A 130 1.41 -2.16 15.67
C ALA A 130 0.99 -3.40 16.49
N GLU A 131 1.89 -4.37 16.63
CA GLU A 131 1.72 -5.55 17.48
C GLU A 131 1.45 -5.17 18.94
N LEU A 132 2.30 -4.31 19.51
CA LEU A 132 2.13 -3.83 20.89
C LEU A 132 0.76 -3.14 21.09
N ASN A 133 0.37 -2.28 20.15
CA ASN A 133 -0.93 -1.61 20.19
C ASN A 133 -2.09 -2.62 20.09
N TYR A 134 -1.95 -3.63 19.22
CA TYR A 134 -2.93 -4.70 19.12
C TYR A 134 -3.09 -5.47 20.43
N GLU A 135 -1.98 -5.97 20.97
CA GLU A 135 -1.97 -6.73 22.21
C GLU A 135 -2.53 -5.93 23.38
N THR A 136 -2.11 -4.68 23.55
CA THR A 136 -2.56 -3.86 24.69
C THR A 136 -4.01 -3.44 24.58
N THR A 137 -4.45 -2.98 23.40
CA THR A 137 -5.80 -2.44 23.23
C THR A 137 -6.87 -3.51 23.09
N CYS A 138 -6.58 -4.60 22.37
CA CYS A 138 -7.58 -5.64 22.14
C CYS A 138 -7.78 -6.55 23.35
N ASN A 139 -6.76 -6.68 24.19
CA ASN A 139 -6.83 -7.48 25.42
C ASN A 139 -7.73 -6.88 26.52
N ASP A 140 -8.14 -5.62 26.40
CA ASP A 140 -9.04 -4.98 27.37
C ASP A 140 -10.44 -5.61 27.44
N CYS A 141 -10.89 -6.26 26.36
CA CYS A 141 -12.24 -6.80 26.28
C CYS A 141 -12.28 -8.35 26.23
N HIS A 142 -11.34 -8.95 25.49
CA HIS A 142 -11.22 -10.40 25.33
C HIS A 142 -9.79 -10.74 24.89
N MET A 143 -9.42 -12.01 24.97
CA MET A 143 -8.13 -12.45 24.45
C MET A 143 -8.01 -12.12 22.94
N PRO A 144 -6.95 -11.43 22.50
CA PRO A 144 -6.74 -11.13 21.09
C PRO A 144 -6.64 -12.41 20.26
N HIS A 145 -7.15 -12.36 19.05
CA HIS A 145 -7.00 -13.44 18.10
C HIS A 145 -5.57 -13.50 17.57
N GLU A 146 -5.08 -14.70 17.30
CA GLU A 146 -3.79 -14.84 16.61
C GLU A 146 -3.87 -14.27 15.18
N PRO A 147 -2.84 -13.57 14.68
CA PRO A 147 -2.89 -12.97 13.34
C PRO A 147 -3.22 -13.95 12.21
N ASN A 148 -2.84 -15.23 12.35
CA ASN A 148 -3.06 -16.28 11.37
C ASN A 148 -4.43 -17.00 11.49
N GLU A 149 -5.28 -16.62 12.44
CA GLU A 149 -6.65 -17.17 12.55
C GLU A 149 -7.54 -16.70 11.38
N TYR A 150 -7.26 -15.53 10.83
CA TYR A 150 -8.04 -14.95 9.76
C TYR A 150 -7.16 -14.60 8.56
N SER A 151 -7.72 -14.73 7.36
CA SER A 151 -7.07 -14.25 6.13
C SER A 151 -6.98 -12.72 6.09
N PRO A 152 -6.11 -12.14 5.24
CA PRO A 152 -6.02 -10.68 5.09
C PRO A 152 -7.36 -10.01 4.78
N MET A 153 -8.19 -10.65 3.95
CA MET A 153 -9.52 -10.17 3.61
C MET A 153 -10.47 -10.20 4.81
N GLN A 154 -10.44 -11.27 5.60
CA GLN A 154 -11.27 -11.39 6.81
C GLN A 154 -10.88 -10.34 7.85
N TRP A 155 -9.57 -10.07 8.03
CA TRP A 155 -9.11 -8.98 8.88
C TRP A 155 -9.65 -7.63 8.43
N GLY A 156 -9.70 -7.38 7.12
CA GLY A 156 -10.31 -6.16 6.56
C GLY A 156 -11.80 -5.99 6.90
N MET A 157 -12.53 -7.09 7.12
CA MET A 157 -13.94 -7.05 7.53
C MET A 157 -14.12 -6.95 9.06
N ILE A 158 -13.22 -7.54 9.82
CA ILE A 158 -13.31 -7.64 11.29
C ILE A 158 -12.84 -6.34 11.95
N MET A 159 -11.65 -5.84 11.56
CA MET A 159 -10.99 -4.72 12.21
C MET A 159 -11.82 -3.44 12.30
N PRO A 160 -12.53 -2.98 11.25
CA PRO A 160 -13.34 -1.75 11.36
C PRO A 160 -14.44 -1.82 12.40
N ARG A 161 -14.94 -3.03 12.72
CA ARG A 161 -15.93 -3.21 13.79
C ARG A 161 -15.27 -3.15 15.17
N MET A 162 -14.15 -3.84 15.34
CA MET A 162 -13.42 -3.87 16.62
C MET A 162 -12.81 -2.50 16.93
N ALA A 163 -12.29 -1.79 15.95
CA ALA A 163 -11.73 -0.45 16.11
C ALA A 163 -12.71 0.56 16.72
N ARG A 164 -13.99 0.46 16.36
CA ARG A 164 -15.06 1.31 16.94
C ARG A 164 -15.26 1.04 18.44
N PHE A 165 -15.27 -0.22 18.86
CA PHE A 165 -15.40 -0.58 20.27
C PHE A 165 -14.15 -0.19 21.06
N ALA A 166 -12.97 -0.43 20.50
CA ALA A 166 -11.69 -0.06 21.08
C ALA A 166 -11.37 1.43 21.01
N LYS A 167 -12.20 2.24 20.30
CA LYS A 167 -12.02 3.68 20.09
C LYS A 167 -10.66 4.03 19.49
N LEU A 168 -10.17 3.20 18.59
CA LEU A 168 -8.91 3.44 17.88
C LEU A 168 -9.01 4.71 17.03
N LEU A 169 -7.91 5.45 16.98
CA LEU A 169 -7.75 6.50 16.00
C LEU A 169 -7.54 5.88 14.60
N PRO A 170 -7.91 6.58 13.51
CA PRO A 170 -7.78 6.04 12.15
C PRO A 170 -6.37 5.54 11.80
N ASN A 171 -5.33 6.22 12.29
CA ASN A 171 -3.95 5.81 12.08
C ASN A 171 -3.56 4.55 12.86
N GLU A 172 -4.10 4.37 14.05
CA GLU A 172 -3.88 3.16 14.86
C GLU A 172 -4.59 1.97 14.24
N GLU A 173 -5.86 2.14 13.86
CA GLU A 173 -6.63 1.13 13.12
C GLU A 173 -5.90 0.67 11.86
N MET A 174 -5.44 1.62 11.04
CA MET A 174 -4.73 1.31 9.80
C MET A 174 -3.43 0.54 10.07
N SER A 175 -2.64 0.97 11.05
CA SER A 175 -1.38 0.31 11.42
C SER A 175 -1.59 -1.13 11.88
N ILE A 176 -2.55 -1.34 12.77
CA ILE A 176 -2.90 -2.67 13.30
C ILE A 176 -3.44 -3.55 12.18
N LEU A 177 -4.40 -3.03 11.38
CA LEU A 177 -4.97 -3.78 10.26
C LEU A 177 -3.91 -4.26 9.29
N LYS A 178 -2.99 -3.37 8.88
CA LYS A 178 -1.95 -3.74 7.92
C LYS A 178 -0.93 -4.71 8.50
N TRP A 179 -0.60 -4.60 9.78
CA TRP A 179 0.22 -5.58 10.47
C TRP A 179 -0.44 -6.97 10.47
N LEU A 180 -1.71 -7.08 10.87
CA LEU A 180 -2.47 -8.32 10.86
C LEU A 180 -2.56 -8.94 9.46
N GLN A 181 -2.87 -8.13 8.45
CA GLN A 181 -2.95 -8.58 7.06
C GLN A 181 -1.62 -9.11 6.52
N ASN A 182 -0.51 -8.42 6.81
CA ASN A 182 0.81 -8.85 6.34
C ASN A 182 1.30 -10.10 7.09
N THR A 183 1.02 -10.20 8.39
CA THR A 183 1.41 -11.36 9.21
C THR A 183 0.61 -12.60 8.80
N SER A 184 -0.68 -12.48 8.54
CA SER A 184 -1.52 -13.59 8.08
C SER A 184 -1.15 -14.05 6.66
N ALA A 185 -0.84 -13.12 5.75
CA ALA A 185 -0.44 -13.44 4.38
C ALA A 185 0.87 -14.23 4.31
N THR A 186 1.84 -13.91 5.18
CA THR A 186 3.12 -14.66 5.23
C THR A 186 2.97 -16.06 5.81
N SER A 187 1.94 -16.33 6.59
CA SER A 187 1.66 -17.65 7.14
C SER A 187 1.05 -18.60 6.11
N ASP A 188 0.25 -18.09 5.18
CA ASP A 188 -0.43 -18.90 4.15
C ASP A 188 0.55 -19.41 3.06
N THR A 189 1.61 -18.66 2.79
CA THR A 189 2.65 -19.08 1.82
C THR A 189 3.55 -20.22 2.32
N ARG A 190 3.41 -20.66 3.57
CA ARG A 190 4.21 -21.73 4.18
C ARG A 190 3.46 -23.08 4.33
N ARG A 191 2.24 -23.18 3.82
CA ARG A 191 1.47 -24.42 3.76
C ARG A 191 1.43 -24.94 2.33
#